data_dddb0f63d1be4db92ce5ebd4af25373b
#
_entry.id   dddb0f63d1be4db92ce5ebd4af25373b
#
_cell.length_a   1.000
_cell.length_b   1.000
_cell.length_c   1.000
_cell.angle_alpha   90.00
_cell.angle_beta   90.00
_cell.angle_gamma   90.00
#
_symmetry.space_group_name_H-M   'P 1'
#
loop_
_entity.id
_entity.type
_entity.pdbx_description
1 polymer ?
#
loop_
_entity_poly.entity_id
_entity_poly.type
_entity_poly.pdbx_seq_one_letter_code
_entity_poly.pdbx_strand_id
1 'polypeptide(L)'
;MNVNSEKCVGCGLCVKDCFLSCIELVDGKAKINNVTCMKCGHCIAICPKEAVSTDEYNMDEVKEYNEAEFKVDSDNLLNFIKFRRTIRQFKEKDVETEKLLKIIEAGRFTQTATNAQNVSYIVVKDNIEQLKEMILENLKNRGEELLKNLNPQTLPFKRYAQMWIRMYNKYKENPKMNDKLFFNAPALILVVSDSPINGGLASSNMELMTNAQGLGTFFSGFFAMAAQGDEKIREILGLEGNKEVVTCMVIGYPNVKFARTVPRKDAIISWK
;
A
#
# COMPACT_ATOMS: atom_id res chain seq x y z
N MET A 1 -5.82 18.75 -18.44
CA MET A 1 -5.54 17.93 -19.64
C MET A 1 -5.51 18.83 -20.84
N ASN A 2 -4.45 18.75 -21.67
CA ASN A 2 -4.20 19.59 -22.82
C ASN A 2 -4.20 18.77 -24.11
N VAL A 3 -4.62 19.35 -25.23
CA VAL A 3 -4.57 18.70 -26.54
C VAL A 3 -3.77 19.57 -27.48
N ASN A 4 -2.70 19.01 -28.05
CA ASN A 4 -1.97 19.64 -29.12
C ASN A 4 -2.75 19.42 -30.44
N SER A 5 -3.33 20.49 -30.99
CA SER A 5 -4.17 20.43 -32.19
C SER A 5 -3.38 20.08 -33.45
N GLU A 6 -2.09 20.36 -33.51
CA GLU A 6 -1.22 19.99 -34.66
C GLU A 6 -0.95 18.50 -34.70
N LYS A 7 -0.70 17.89 -33.54
CA LYS A 7 -0.52 16.44 -33.41
C LYS A 7 -1.83 15.66 -33.50
N CYS A 8 -2.95 16.22 -33.06
CA CYS A 8 -4.24 15.54 -33.05
C CYS A 8 -4.77 15.29 -34.47
N VAL A 9 -5.02 14.05 -34.81
CA VAL A 9 -5.57 13.63 -36.10
C VAL A 9 -7.06 13.35 -36.09
N GLY A 10 -7.76 13.63 -34.97
CA GLY A 10 -9.21 13.47 -34.85
C GLY A 10 -9.70 12.02 -34.89
N CYS A 11 -8.86 11.05 -34.53
CA CYS A 11 -9.20 9.60 -34.64
C CYS A 11 -10.32 9.15 -33.67
N GLY A 12 -10.66 9.94 -32.65
CA GLY A 12 -11.75 9.69 -31.71
C GLY A 12 -11.47 8.61 -30.66
N LEU A 13 -10.29 8.00 -30.61
CA LEU A 13 -9.97 6.95 -29.61
C LEU A 13 -10.13 7.44 -28.18
N CYS A 14 -9.61 8.63 -27.86
CA CYS A 14 -9.75 9.24 -26.54
C CYS A 14 -11.21 9.59 -26.19
N VAL A 15 -12.03 9.94 -27.16
CA VAL A 15 -13.48 10.19 -26.97
C VAL A 15 -14.18 8.89 -26.57
N LYS A 16 -13.90 7.81 -27.31
CA LYS A 16 -14.51 6.49 -27.08
C LYS A 16 -14.12 5.89 -25.74
N ASP A 17 -12.89 6.12 -25.27
CA ASP A 17 -12.35 5.56 -24.03
C ASP A 17 -12.71 6.39 -22.79
N CYS A 18 -13.17 7.62 -22.94
CA CYS A 18 -13.43 8.50 -21.81
C CYS A 18 -14.71 8.09 -21.05
N PHE A 19 -14.55 7.47 -19.89
CA PHE A 19 -15.65 7.00 -19.03
C PHE A 19 -16.65 8.13 -18.67
N LEU A 20 -16.15 9.33 -18.40
CA LEU A 20 -16.99 10.49 -18.03
C LEU A 20 -17.49 11.29 -19.23
N SER A 21 -17.20 10.86 -20.46
CA SER A 21 -17.57 11.56 -21.68
C SER A 21 -17.12 13.04 -21.69
N CYS A 22 -15.97 13.33 -21.10
CA CYS A 22 -15.41 14.69 -20.99
C CYS A 22 -14.73 15.15 -22.29
N ILE A 23 -14.68 14.32 -23.35
CA ILE A 23 -13.94 14.60 -24.58
C ILE A 23 -14.90 14.54 -25.76
N GLU A 24 -14.83 15.55 -26.61
CA GLU A 24 -15.58 15.62 -27.87
C GLU A 24 -14.64 15.93 -29.04
N LEU A 25 -15.10 15.70 -30.27
CA LEU A 25 -14.44 16.19 -31.47
C LEU A 25 -15.10 17.50 -31.92
N VAL A 26 -14.30 18.57 -31.98
CA VAL A 26 -14.70 19.88 -32.51
C VAL A 26 -13.77 20.18 -33.68
N ASP A 27 -14.32 20.45 -34.85
CA ASP A 27 -13.55 20.73 -36.08
C ASP A 27 -12.48 19.63 -36.37
N GLY A 28 -12.85 18.38 -36.10
CA GLY A 28 -11.98 17.22 -36.31
C GLY A 28 -10.83 17.08 -35.31
N LYS A 29 -10.84 17.80 -34.21
CA LYS A 29 -9.83 17.76 -33.15
C LYS A 29 -10.48 17.43 -31.79
N ALA A 30 -9.75 16.71 -30.92
CA ALA A 30 -10.25 16.44 -29.58
C ALA A 30 -10.24 17.71 -28.71
N LYS A 31 -11.31 17.93 -27.97
CA LYS A 31 -11.45 18.99 -26.96
C LYS A 31 -11.85 18.37 -25.64
N ILE A 32 -11.15 18.70 -24.56
CA ILE A 32 -11.35 18.12 -23.24
C ILE A 32 -12.02 19.14 -22.31
N ASN A 33 -13.12 18.75 -21.66
CA ASN A 33 -13.74 19.51 -20.58
C ASN A 33 -13.05 19.20 -19.27
N ASN A 34 -12.12 20.07 -18.85
CA ASN A 34 -11.34 19.90 -17.62
C ASN A 34 -12.15 20.08 -16.32
N VAL A 35 -13.37 20.66 -16.38
CA VAL A 35 -14.23 20.85 -15.19
C VAL A 35 -14.79 19.51 -14.70
N THR A 36 -15.13 18.63 -15.63
CA THR A 36 -15.72 17.31 -15.31
C THR A 36 -14.71 16.17 -15.39
N CYS A 37 -13.49 16.45 -15.83
CA CYS A 37 -12.44 15.45 -16.04
C CYS A 37 -11.81 15.00 -14.69
N MET A 38 -11.81 13.69 -14.42
CA MET A 38 -11.13 13.10 -13.25
C MET A 38 -9.62 12.88 -13.44
N LYS A 39 -9.04 13.36 -14.55
CA LYS A 39 -7.59 13.35 -14.84
C LYS A 39 -6.92 11.97 -14.76
N CYS A 40 -7.64 10.94 -15.19
CA CYS A 40 -7.18 9.55 -15.11
C CYS A 40 -6.05 9.17 -16.09
N GLY A 41 -5.73 10.05 -17.05
CA GLY A 41 -4.65 9.82 -18.01
C GLY A 41 -4.95 8.84 -19.17
N HIS A 42 -6.12 8.21 -19.22
CA HIS A 42 -6.47 7.26 -20.28
C HIS A 42 -6.32 7.85 -21.68
N CYS A 43 -6.72 9.10 -21.87
CA CYS A 43 -6.56 9.81 -23.13
C CYS A 43 -5.10 10.08 -23.52
N ILE A 44 -4.18 10.14 -22.56
CA ILE A 44 -2.73 10.18 -22.81
C ILE A 44 -2.29 8.81 -23.33
N ALA A 45 -2.63 7.75 -22.58
CA ALA A 45 -2.16 6.40 -22.84
C ALA A 45 -2.67 5.83 -24.17
N ILE A 46 -3.90 6.20 -24.62
CA ILE A 46 -4.51 5.68 -25.85
C ILE A 46 -4.15 6.48 -27.11
N CYS A 47 -3.53 7.67 -26.97
CA CYS A 47 -3.29 8.55 -28.10
C CYS A 47 -2.09 8.09 -28.95
N PRO A 48 -2.28 7.60 -30.21
CA PRO A 48 -1.19 7.11 -31.04
C PRO A 48 -0.33 8.22 -31.62
N LYS A 49 -0.66 9.48 -31.36
CA LYS A 49 0.04 10.67 -31.82
C LYS A 49 0.59 11.53 -30.70
N GLU A 50 0.55 11.03 -29.45
CA GLU A 50 1.01 11.77 -28.28
C GLU A 50 0.46 13.22 -28.25
N ALA A 51 -0.78 13.39 -28.70
CA ALA A 51 -1.39 14.71 -28.80
C ALA A 51 -1.99 15.19 -27.47
N VAL A 52 -2.06 14.34 -26.46
CA VAL A 52 -2.65 14.67 -25.15
C VAL A 52 -1.57 14.71 -24.09
N SER A 53 -1.61 15.75 -23.24
CA SER A 53 -0.68 15.95 -22.12
C SER A 53 -1.38 16.52 -20.91
N THR A 54 -0.65 16.67 -19.82
CA THR A 54 -1.12 17.33 -18.59
C THR A 54 0.03 18.11 -17.94
N ASP A 55 -0.29 19.19 -17.25
CA ASP A 55 0.67 19.96 -16.45
C ASP A 55 0.64 19.55 -14.96
N GLU A 56 -0.28 18.62 -14.59
CA GLU A 56 -0.45 18.20 -13.21
C GLU A 56 0.41 16.97 -12.82
N TYR A 57 0.86 16.22 -13.84
CA TYR A 57 1.71 15.03 -13.64
C TYR A 57 2.97 15.16 -14.50
N ASN A 58 4.03 14.49 -14.07
CA ASN A 58 5.27 14.45 -14.84
C ASN A 58 5.09 13.61 -16.11
N MET A 59 5.12 14.26 -17.27
CA MET A 59 4.98 13.59 -18.57
C MET A 59 6.19 12.73 -18.94
N ASP A 60 7.37 12.96 -18.34
CA ASP A 60 8.57 12.14 -18.57
C ASP A 60 8.44 10.73 -18.01
N GLU A 61 7.44 10.48 -17.14
CA GLU A 61 7.11 9.14 -16.63
C GLU A 61 6.30 8.30 -17.61
N VAL A 62 5.74 8.91 -18.67
CA VAL A 62 4.96 8.18 -19.68
C VAL A 62 5.90 7.37 -20.56
N LYS A 63 5.72 6.05 -20.58
CA LYS A 63 6.53 5.14 -21.37
C LYS A 63 5.70 4.51 -22.48
N GLU A 64 6.29 4.37 -23.66
CA GLU A 64 5.71 3.55 -24.71
C GLU A 64 5.73 2.08 -24.32
N TYR A 65 4.70 1.34 -24.77
CA TYR A 65 4.63 -0.10 -24.51
C TYR A 65 5.78 -0.84 -25.21
N ASN A 66 6.52 -1.59 -24.42
CA ASN A 66 7.56 -2.51 -24.91
C ASN A 66 7.27 -3.90 -24.32
N GLU A 67 6.98 -4.87 -25.16
CA GLU A 67 6.59 -6.22 -24.73
C GLU A 67 7.66 -6.86 -23.81
N ALA A 68 8.93 -6.65 -24.09
CA ALA A 68 10.03 -7.21 -23.31
C ALA A 68 10.08 -6.68 -21.85
N GLU A 69 9.63 -5.43 -21.62
CA GLU A 69 9.63 -4.80 -20.32
C GLU A 69 8.30 -4.95 -19.58
N PHE A 70 7.18 -4.98 -20.29
CA PHE A 70 5.85 -4.88 -19.70
C PHE A 70 5.11 -6.21 -19.61
N LYS A 71 5.48 -7.21 -20.42
CA LYS A 71 4.83 -8.51 -20.39
C LYS A 71 5.33 -9.35 -19.24
N VAL A 72 4.42 -9.83 -18.41
CA VAL A 72 4.69 -10.78 -17.32
C VAL A 72 4.02 -12.11 -17.66
N ASP A 73 4.78 -13.21 -17.58
CA ASP A 73 4.23 -14.55 -17.74
C ASP A 73 3.24 -14.87 -16.61
N SER A 74 2.06 -15.35 -16.94
CA SER A 74 0.97 -15.56 -15.99
C SER A 74 1.27 -16.64 -14.96
N ASP A 75 1.95 -17.73 -15.35
CA ASP A 75 2.27 -18.82 -14.44
C ASP A 75 3.42 -18.42 -13.49
N ASN A 76 4.38 -17.65 -14.00
CA ASN A 76 5.45 -17.08 -13.18
C ASN A 76 4.88 -16.11 -12.15
N LEU A 77 3.95 -15.22 -12.54
CA LEU A 77 3.29 -14.29 -11.63
C LEU A 77 2.48 -15.07 -10.56
N LEU A 78 1.71 -16.08 -10.97
CA LEU A 78 0.94 -16.90 -10.04
C LEU A 78 1.83 -17.65 -9.06
N ASN A 79 2.95 -18.23 -9.54
CA ASN A 79 3.93 -18.92 -8.70
C ASN A 79 4.61 -17.97 -7.73
N PHE A 80 4.95 -16.75 -8.16
CA PHE A 80 5.50 -15.70 -7.32
C PHE A 80 4.51 -15.34 -6.18
N ILE A 81 3.23 -15.13 -6.50
CA ILE A 81 2.17 -14.87 -5.50
C ILE A 81 2.02 -16.04 -4.54
N LYS A 82 2.06 -17.29 -5.01
CA LYS A 82 1.95 -18.49 -4.17
C LYS A 82 3.15 -18.69 -3.26
N PHE A 83 4.35 -18.29 -3.68
CA PHE A 83 5.59 -18.52 -2.95
C PHE A 83 5.89 -17.46 -1.88
N ARG A 84 5.42 -16.20 -2.06
CA ARG A 84 5.63 -15.13 -1.07
C ARG A 84 5.09 -15.52 0.31
N ARG A 85 5.76 -15.09 1.37
CA ARG A 85 5.39 -15.40 2.77
C ARG A 85 5.52 -14.16 3.64
N THR A 86 4.72 -14.15 4.70
CA THR A 86 4.88 -13.25 5.84
C THR A 86 6.23 -13.51 6.51
N ILE A 87 7.12 -12.52 6.52
CA ILE A 87 8.47 -12.61 7.11
C ILE A 87 8.45 -11.97 8.50
N ARG A 88 8.97 -12.70 9.49
CA ARG A 88 9.12 -12.27 10.89
C ARG A 88 10.50 -12.62 11.44
N GLN A 89 11.48 -12.81 10.59
CA GLN A 89 12.88 -13.01 10.91
C GLN A 89 13.67 -12.18 9.90
N PHE A 90 14.30 -11.14 10.38
CA PHE A 90 15.04 -10.21 9.54
C PHE A 90 16.53 -10.26 9.87
N LYS A 91 17.38 -10.00 8.88
CA LYS A 91 18.81 -9.79 9.06
C LYS A 91 19.04 -8.41 9.68
N GLU A 92 20.10 -8.28 10.48
CA GLU A 92 20.61 -6.98 10.91
C GLU A 92 21.28 -6.26 9.73
N LYS A 93 20.48 -5.82 8.79
CA LYS A 93 20.92 -5.11 7.58
C LYS A 93 19.89 -4.05 7.24
N ASP A 94 20.38 -2.82 7.03
CA ASP A 94 19.54 -1.72 6.59
C ASP A 94 18.93 -1.97 5.20
N VAL A 95 17.81 -1.31 4.91
CA VAL A 95 17.16 -1.33 3.60
C VAL A 95 17.50 -0.04 2.87
N GLU A 96 18.02 -0.18 1.67
CA GLU A 96 18.42 0.92 0.79
C GLU A 96 17.19 1.80 0.46
N THR A 97 17.38 3.12 0.48
CA THR A 97 16.31 4.09 0.23
C THR A 97 15.65 3.89 -1.14
N GLU A 98 16.45 3.59 -2.16
CA GLU A 98 15.98 3.33 -3.53
C GLU A 98 15.00 2.16 -3.59
N LYS A 99 15.22 1.12 -2.77
CA LYS A 99 14.30 -0.01 -2.68
C LYS A 99 12.99 0.38 -2.03
N LEU A 100 13.02 1.19 -0.96
CA LEU A 100 11.81 1.69 -0.31
C LEU A 100 11.01 2.59 -1.25
N LEU A 101 11.68 3.49 -1.99
CA LEU A 101 11.04 4.33 -2.99
C LEU A 101 10.40 3.51 -4.11
N LYS A 102 11.06 2.44 -4.58
CA LYS A 102 10.49 1.54 -5.59
C LYS A 102 9.26 0.78 -5.09
N ILE A 103 9.20 0.44 -3.80
CA ILE A 103 8.01 -0.15 -3.17
C ILE A 103 6.86 0.88 -3.15
N ILE A 104 7.15 2.12 -2.77
CA ILE A 104 6.18 3.22 -2.75
C ILE A 104 5.65 3.49 -4.16
N GLU A 105 6.52 3.45 -5.16
CA GLU A 105 6.15 3.63 -6.56
C GLU A 105 5.10 2.60 -7.01
N ALA A 106 5.23 1.33 -6.64
CA ALA A 106 4.21 0.32 -6.92
C ALA A 106 2.86 0.63 -6.24
N GLY A 107 2.88 1.26 -5.07
CA GLY A 107 1.68 1.77 -4.41
C GLY A 107 1.07 2.97 -5.13
N ARG A 108 1.91 3.91 -5.59
CA ARG A 108 1.51 5.14 -6.30
C ARG A 108 0.78 4.84 -7.61
N PHE A 109 1.23 3.82 -8.35
CA PHE A 109 0.59 3.39 -9.59
C PHE A 109 -0.60 2.45 -9.40
N THR A 110 -1.06 2.25 -8.18
CA THR A 110 -2.28 1.48 -7.92
C THR A 110 -3.51 2.35 -8.17
N GLN A 111 -4.50 1.79 -8.87
CA GLN A 111 -5.76 2.48 -9.14
C GLN A 111 -6.49 2.87 -7.85
N THR A 112 -7.16 4.01 -7.88
CA THR A 112 -8.03 4.48 -6.80
C THR A 112 -9.43 4.80 -7.34
N ALA A 113 -10.45 4.70 -6.51
CA ALA A 113 -11.80 5.08 -6.90
C ALA A 113 -11.80 6.53 -7.41
N THR A 114 -12.42 6.78 -8.56
CA THR A 114 -12.51 8.09 -9.23
C THR A 114 -11.15 8.78 -9.47
N ASN A 115 -10.07 8.02 -9.54
CA ASN A 115 -8.70 8.52 -9.63
C ASN A 115 -8.34 9.51 -8.48
N ALA A 116 -8.86 9.24 -7.27
CA ALA A 116 -8.68 10.12 -6.11
C ALA A 116 -7.23 10.30 -5.67
N GLN A 117 -6.34 9.31 -5.95
CA GLN A 117 -4.92 9.31 -5.60
C GLN A 117 -4.66 9.74 -4.14
N ASN A 118 -5.56 9.32 -3.23
CA ASN A 118 -5.63 9.73 -1.83
C ASN A 118 -4.81 8.83 -0.88
N VAL A 119 -3.91 8.02 -1.42
CA VAL A 119 -3.00 7.19 -0.64
C VAL A 119 -1.69 7.94 -0.44
N SER A 120 -1.22 8.01 0.80
CA SER A 120 0.07 8.57 1.18
C SER A 120 0.90 7.56 1.96
N TYR A 121 2.20 7.79 2.07
CA TYR A 121 3.15 6.84 2.63
C TYR A 121 4.05 7.53 3.64
N ILE A 122 4.23 6.91 4.81
CA ILE A 122 5.18 7.35 5.82
C ILE A 122 6.24 6.27 5.98
N VAL A 123 7.50 6.63 5.72
CA VAL A 123 8.64 5.73 5.94
C VAL A 123 9.22 6.02 7.32
N VAL A 124 9.34 4.97 8.15
CA VAL A 124 9.93 5.06 9.48
C VAL A 124 11.19 4.21 9.51
N LYS A 125 12.34 4.82 9.79
CA LYS A 125 13.64 4.17 9.98
C LYS A 125 14.26 4.59 11.31
N ASP A 126 14.41 5.88 11.55
CA ASP A 126 15.19 6.41 12.67
C ASP A 126 14.46 6.33 14.03
N ASN A 127 13.13 6.46 14.03
CA ASN A 127 12.31 6.54 15.25
C ASN A 127 11.49 5.25 15.49
N ILE A 128 11.92 4.10 14.96
CA ILE A 128 11.19 2.84 15.09
C ILE A 128 11.00 2.46 16.56
N GLU A 129 12.02 2.61 17.39
CA GLU A 129 11.96 2.19 18.79
C GLU A 129 10.97 3.03 19.61
N GLN A 130 10.97 4.35 19.41
CA GLN A 130 10.01 5.25 20.07
C GLN A 130 8.58 4.90 19.67
N LEU A 131 8.33 4.73 18.38
CA LEU A 131 7.01 4.39 17.87
C LEU A 131 6.57 3.01 18.36
N LYS A 132 7.47 2.03 18.39
CA LYS A 132 7.24 0.69 18.93
C LYS A 132 6.78 0.72 20.39
N GLU A 133 7.47 1.47 21.23
CA GLU A 133 7.14 1.60 22.64
C GLU A 133 5.74 2.17 22.84
N MET A 134 5.39 3.23 22.13
CA MET A 134 4.07 3.85 22.18
C MET A 134 2.95 2.88 21.75
N ILE A 135 3.17 2.16 20.67
CA ILE A 135 2.20 1.17 20.17
C ILE A 135 2.03 0.02 21.17
N LEU A 136 3.11 -0.50 21.73
CA LEU A 136 3.03 -1.58 22.74
C LEU A 136 2.33 -1.12 24.01
N GLU A 137 2.55 0.12 24.45
CA GLU A 137 1.87 0.70 25.61
C GLU A 137 0.37 0.88 25.33
N ASN A 138 -0.01 1.41 24.17
CA ASN A 138 -1.40 1.51 23.75
C ASN A 138 -2.09 0.14 23.74
N LEU A 139 -1.45 -0.87 23.13
CA LEU A 139 -1.96 -2.24 23.11
C LEU A 139 -2.15 -2.83 24.52
N LYS A 140 -1.17 -2.61 25.41
CA LYS A 140 -1.28 -3.02 26.82
C LYS A 140 -2.49 -2.38 27.49
N ASN A 141 -2.64 -1.06 27.37
CA ASN A 141 -3.74 -0.32 28.00
C ASN A 141 -5.10 -0.80 27.49
N ARG A 142 -5.26 -0.97 26.16
CA ARG A 142 -6.46 -1.57 25.55
C ARG A 142 -6.71 -2.99 26.06
N GLY A 143 -5.64 -3.78 26.22
CA GLY A 143 -5.74 -5.15 26.74
C GLY A 143 -6.22 -5.19 28.18
N GLU A 144 -5.70 -4.33 29.04
CA GLU A 144 -6.11 -4.20 30.46
C GLU A 144 -7.56 -3.75 30.58
N GLU A 145 -7.98 -2.77 29.77
CA GLU A 145 -9.36 -2.29 29.73
C GLU A 145 -10.33 -3.37 29.28
N LEU A 146 -9.97 -4.10 28.19
CA LEU A 146 -10.80 -5.21 27.71
C LEU A 146 -10.95 -6.31 28.77
N LEU A 147 -9.88 -6.66 29.48
CA LEU A 147 -9.95 -7.69 30.53
C LEU A 147 -10.78 -7.26 31.74
N LYS A 148 -10.83 -5.96 32.07
CA LYS A 148 -11.69 -5.42 33.12
C LYS A 148 -13.19 -5.45 32.74
N ASN A 149 -13.50 -5.32 31.44
CA ASN A 149 -14.85 -5.17 30.91
C ASN A 149 -15.26 -6.36 30.01
N LEU A 150 -14.91 -7.59 30.42
CA LEU A 150 -15.26 -8.78 29.66
C LEU A 150 -16.77 -9.02 29.62
N ASN A 151 -17.30 -9.25 28.44
CA ASN A 151 -18.68 -9.60 28.17
C ASN A 151 -18.73 -10.61 26.98
N PRO A 152 -19.89 -11.19 26.63
CA PRO A 152 -19.99 -12.18 25.57
C PRO A 152 -19.45 -11.71 24.21
N GLN A 153 -19.50 -10.41 23.92
CA GLN A 153 -19.02 -9.82 22.66
C GLN A 153 -17.50 -9.65 22.65
N THR A 154 -16.90 -9.34 23.81
CA THR A 154 -15.45 -9.10 23.96
C THR A 154 -14.69 -10.37 24.37
N LEU A 155 -15.36 -11.39 24.87
CA LEU A 155 -14.74 -12.66 25.29
C LEU A 155 -13.84 -13.32 24.22
N PRO A 156 -14.19 -13.33 22.91
CA PRO A 156 -13.32 -13.87 21.87
C PRO A 156 -11.95 -13.16 21.79
N PHE A 157 -11.86 -11.92 22.20
CA PHE A 157 -10.64 -11.10 22.18
C PHE A 157 -9.78 -11.24 23.45
N LYS A 158 -10.22 -11.95 24.48
CA LYS A 158 -9.50 -12.17 25.74
C LYS A 158 -8.06 -12.63 25.52
N ARG A 159 -7.85 -13.57 24.59
CA ARG A 159 -6.53 -14.11 24.28
C ARG A 159 -5.61 -13.04 23.69
N TYR A 160 -6.14 -12.17 22.83
CA TYR A 160 -5.39 -11.04 22.26
C TYR A 160 -5.01 -10.03 23.34
N ALA A 161 -5.93 -9.66 24.22
CA ALA A 161 -5.66 -8.75 25.32
C ALA A 161 -4.52 -9.26 26.22
N GLN A 162 -4.55 -10.53 26.61
CA GLN A 162 -3.48 -11.17 27.39
C GLN A 162 -2.15 -11.19 26.62
N MET A 163 -2.19 -11.38 25.31
CA MET A 163 -0.99 -11.37 24.45
C MET A 163 -0.38 -9.97 24.39
N TRP A 164 -1.17 -8.90 24.21
CA TRP A 164 -0.69 -7.53 24.14
C TRP A 164 0.01 -7.11 25.43
N ILE A 165 -0.60 -7.38 26.58
CA ILE A 165 0.01 -7.13 27.90
C ILE A 165 1.34 -7.87 28.02
N ARG A 166 1.38 -9.14 27.63
CA ARG A 166 2.61 -9.94 27.64
C ARG A 166 3.68 -9.39 26.69
N MET A 167 3.28 -8.96 25.50
CA MET A 167 4.23 -8.36 24.54
C MET A 167 4.90 -7.13 25.12
N TYR A 168 4.14 -6.22 25.71
CA TYR A 168 4.68 -5.03 26.36
C TYR A 168 5.64 -5.40 27.50
N ASN A 169 5.20 -6.25 28.45
CA ASN A 169 6.01 -6.63 29.59
C ASN A 169 7.34 -7.30 29.18
N LYS A 170 7.28 -8.22 28.23
CA LYS A 170 8.47 -8.87 27.70
C LYS A 170 9.40 -7.91 26.96
N TYR A 171 8.84 -7.01 26.20
CA TYR A 171 9.62 -5.96 25.54
C TYR A 171 10.36 -5.09 26.57
N LYS A 172 9.71 -4.69 27.66
CA LYS A 172 10.36 -3.91 28.74
C LYS A 172 11.48 -4.69 29.47
N GLU A 173 11.38 -6.03 29.58
CA GLU A 173 12.44 -6.87 30.14
C GLU A 173 13.71 -6.89 29.23
N ASN A 174 13.53 -7.03 27.93
CA ASN A 174 14.63 -7.04 26.94
C ASN A 174 14.09 -6.64 25.55
N PRO A 175 14.20 -5.35 25.17
CA PRO A 175 13.65 -4.85 23.92
C PRO A 175 14.17 -5.58 22.67
N LYS A 176 15.49 -5.83 22.63
CA LYS A 176 16.10 -6.45 21.44
C LYS A 176 15.67 -7.90 21.23
N MET A 177 15.54 -8.67 22.31
CA MET A 177 15.18 -10.10 22.20
C MET A 177 13.68 -10.34 22.12
N ASN A 178 12.86 -9.42 22.62
CA ASN A 178 11.43 -9.62 22.80
C ASN A 178 10.57 -8.75 21.88
N ASP A 179 11.13 -8.18 20.83
CA ASP A 179 10.34 -7.46 19.84
C ASP A 179 9.42 -8.41 19.04
N LYS A 180 8.15 -8.46 19.43
CA LYS A 180 7.10 -9.22 18.74
C LYS A 180 6.16 -8.32 17.92
N LEU A 181 6.42 -6.99 17.91
CA LEU A 181 5.66 -6.04 17.10
C LEU A 181 6.28 -5.88 15.71
N PHE A 182 7.61 -5.70 15.62
CA PHE A 182 8.31 -5.47 14.36
C PHE A 182 9.44 -6.48 14.10
N PHE A 183 9.75 -7.36 15.05
CA PHE A 183 10.78 -8.41 14.91
C PHE A 183 12.17 -7.85 14.54
N ASN A 184 12.52 -6.69 15.12
CA ASN A 184 13.77 -5.96 14.84
C ASN A 184 13.99 -5.62 13.35
N ALA A 185 12.91 -5.42 12.61
CA ALA A 185 13.01 -4.98 11.23
C ALA A 185 13.57 -3.55 11.14
N PRO A 186 14.38 -3.23 10.13
CA PRO A 186 15.05 -1.94 10.00
C PRO A 186 14.16 -0.83 9.40
N ALA A 187 13.00 -1.16 8.85
CA ALA A 187 12.15 -0.16 8.20
C ALA A 187 10.65 -0.52 8.28
N LEU A 188 9.83 0.52 8.36
CA LEU A 188 8.38 0.43 8.20
C LEU A 188 7.94 1.33 7.06
N ILE A 189 6.91 0.92 6.32
CA ILE A 189 6.13 1.82 5.47
C ILE A 189 4.69 1.77 5.96
N LEU A 190 4.18 2.91 6.41
CA LEU A 190 2.79 3.08 6.79
C LEU A 190 2.03 3.57 5.56
N VAL A 191 1.03 2.83 5.15
CA VAL A 191 0.13 3.23 4.07
C VAL A 191 -1.06 3.93 4.69
N VAL A 192 -1.24 5.19 4.33
CA VAL A 192 -2.20 6.10 4.93
C VAL A 192 -3.24 6.53 3.90
N SER A 193 -4.51 6.44 4.23
CA SER A 193 -5.60 6.86 3.36
C SER A 193 -6.88 7.10 4.19
N ASP A 194 -7.81 7.87 3.65
CA ASP A 194 -9.20 7.95 4.10
C ASP A 194 -10.07 6.83 3.49
N SER A 195 -9.52 6.04 2.56
CA SER A 195 -10.14 4.86 1.96
C SER A 195 -9.37 3.59 2.28
N PRO A 196 -9.90 2.72 3.16
CA PRO A 196 -9.28 1.42 3.45
C PRO A 196 -9.10 0.54 2.21
N ILE A 197 -9.99 0.66 1.22
CA ILE A 197 -9.91 -0.09 -0.05
C ILE A 197 -8.70 0.39 -0.86
N ASN A 198 -8.56 1.70 -1.08
CA ASN A 198 -7.45 2.26 -1.86
C ASN A 198 -6.10 1.95 -1.20
N GLY A 199 -6.00 2.14 0.13
CA GLY A 199 -4.80 1.80 0.89
C GLY A 199 -4.49 0.30 0.88
N GLY A 200 -5.51 -0.57 0.95
CA GLY A 200 -5.35 -2.02 0.88
C GLY A 200 -4.84 -2.50 -0.49
N LEU A 201 -5.39 -1.95 -1.59
CA LEU A 201 -4.95 -2.25 -2.95
C LEU A 201 -3.49 -1.81 -3.18
N ALA A 202 -3.15 -0.58 -2.77
CA ALA A 202 -1.77 -0.08 -2.82
C ALA A 202 -0.81 -0.99 -2.04
N SER A 203 -1.18 -1.37 -0.81
CA SER A 203 -0.38 -2.26 0.04
C SER A 203 -0.13 -3.62 -0.60
N SER A 204 -1.11 -4.16 -1.34
CA SER A 204 -0.97 -5.44 -2.04
C SER A 204 0.09 -5.37 -3.14
N ASN A 205 0.07 -4.33 -3.98
CA ASN A 205 1.10 -4.13 -5.01
C ASN A 205 2.49 -3.87 -4.38
N MET A 206 2.54 -3.10 -3.31
CA MET A 206 3.77 -2.84 -2.55
C MET A 206 4.35 -4.14 -1.95
N GLU A 207 3.53 -5.06 -1.47
CA GLU A 207 3.98 -6.37 -1.00
C GLU A 207 4.63 -7.18 -2.11
N LEU A 208 4.04 -7.22 -3.30
CA LEU A 208 4.62 -7.89 -4.46
C LEU A 208 5.97 -7.26 -4.83
N MET A 209 6.04 -5.93 -4.91
CA MET A 209 7.29 -5.22 -5.20
C MET A 209 8.36 -5.46 -4.14
N THR A 210 8.00 -5.51 -2.85
CA THR A 210 8.92 -5.84 -1.76
C THR A 210 9.56 -7.22 -1.98
N ASN A 211 8.74 -8.22 -2.27
CA ASN A 211 9.23 -9.58 -2.51
C ASN A 211 10.05 -9.68 -3.80
N ALA A 212 9.67 -8.97 -4.87
CA ALA A 212 10.41 -8.95 -6.13
C ALA A 212 11.83 -8.40 -5.98
N GLN A 213 12.05 -7.49 -5.02
CA GLN A 213 13.37 -6.95 -4.69
C GLN A 213 14.20 -7.85 -3.73
N GLY A 214 13.71 -9.05 -3.41
CA GLY A 214 14.37 -9.95 -2.45
C GLY A 214 14.27 -9.50 -0.99
N LEU A 215 13.39 -8.54 -0.71
CA LEU A 215 13.02 -8.14 0.65
C LEU A 215 11.88 -9.02 1.16
N GLY A 216 11.66 -8.96 2.47
CA GLY A 216 10.52 -9.58 3.13
C GLY A 216 9.68 -8.56 3.86
N THR A 217 8.38 -8.85 3.97
CA THR A 217 7.47 -8.01 4.73
C THR A 217 6.41 -8.82 5.47
N PHE A 218 5.81 -8.21 6.47
CA PHE A 218 4.51 -8.57 6.99
C PHE A 218 3.70 -7.32 7.34
N PHE A 219 2.38 -7.47 7.34
CA PHE A 219 1.49 -6.40 7.77
C PHE A 219 1.27 -6.49 9.29
N SER A 220 1.69 -5.46 10.03
CA SER A 220 1.46 -5.36 11.47
C SER A 220 0.04 -4.83 11.73
N GLY A 221 -0.93 -5.74 11.82
CA GLY A 221 -2.32 -5.38 12.15
C GLY A 221 -2.44 -4.80 13.56
N PHE A 222 -1.56 -5.16 14.49
CA PHE A 222 -1.53 -4.57 15.84
C PHE A 222 -1.15 -3.09 15.80
N PHE A 223 -0.21 -2.74 14.93
CA PHE A 223 0.13 -1.33 14.73
C PHE A 223 -1.07 -0.54 14.21
N ALA A 224 -1.66 -0.98 13.11
CA ALA A 224 -2.79 -0.28 12.49
C ALA A 224 -3.96 -0.13 13.47
N MET A 225 -4.28 -1.19 14.22
CA MET A 225 -5.31 -1.15 15.24
C MET A 225 -4.98 -0.20 16.40
N ALA A 226 -3.73 -0.17 16.88
CA ALA A 226 -3.33 0.73 17.96
C ALA A 226 -3.29 2.20 17.51
N ALA A 227 -2.90 2.46 16.27
CA ALA A 227 -2.87 3.80 15.68
C ALA A 227 -4.27 4.38 15.43
N GLN A 228 -5.26 3.51 15.23
CA GLN A 228 -6.62 3.94 14.94
C GLN A 228 -7.26 4.64 16.14
N GLY A 229 -7.62 5.91 15.96
CA GLY A 229 -8.27 6.75 16.98
C GLY A 229 -7.36 7.15 18.15
N ASP A 230 -6.04 6.98 18.06
CA ASP A 230 -5.09 7.49 19.05
C ASP A 230 -4.50 8.84 18.61
N GLU A 231 -4.92 9.92 19.26
CA GLU A 231 -4.53 11.29 18.89
C GLU A 231 -3.02 11.52 18.99
N LYS A 232 -2.34 10.91 19.96
CA LYS A 232 -0.88 11.06 20.11
C LYS A 232 -0.13 10.41 18.96
N ILE A 233 -0.57 9.22 18.53
CA ILE A 233 0.02 8.52 17.40
C ILE A 233 -0.28 9.30 16.11
N ARG A 234 -1.50 9.82 15.96
CA ARG A 234 -1.88 10.65 14.81
C ARG A 234 -1.00 11.90 14.70
N GLU A 235 -0.77 12.60 15.83
CA GLU A 235 0.07 13.79 15.90
C GLU A 235 1.52 13.49 15.49
N ILE A 236 2.11 12.45 16.07
CA ILE A 236 3.50 12.03 15.74
C ILE A 236 3.65 11.63 14.28
N LEU A 237 2.63 10.98 13.70
CA LEU A 237 2.63 10.57 12.31
C LEU A 237 2.23 11.70 11.35
N GLY A 238 1.81 12.86 11.86
CA GLY A 238 1.33 13.99 11.05
C GLY A 238 0.10 13.66 10.23
N LEU A 239 -0.84 12.85 10.78
CA LEU A 239 -2.06 12.45 10.07
C LEU A 239 -3.07 13.59 10.06
N GLU A 240 -3.44 14.06 8.87
CA GLU A 240 -4.40 15.14 8.68
C GLU A 240 -5.79 14.62 8.30
N GLY A 241 -6.81 15.36 8.69
CA GLY A 241 -8.21 15.09 8.34
C GLY A 241 -8.66 13.68 8.75
N ASN A 242 -9.34 12.99 7.84
CA ASN A 242 -9.87 11.64 8.07
C ASN A 242 -8.90 10.53 7.66
N LYS A 243 -7.63 10.86 7.41
CA LYS A 243 -6.65 9.85 7.03
C LYS A 243 -6.28 8.97 8.22
N GLU A 244 -6.21 7.67 7.99
CA GLU A 244 -5.84 6.64 8.95
C GLU A 244 -4.71 5.77 8.39
N VAL A 245 -3.97 5.12 9.29
CA VAL A 245 -3.03 4.08 8.89
C VAL A 245 -3.83 2.85 8.47
N VAL A 246 -3.93 2.62 7.16
CA VAL A 246 -4.63 1.45 6.60
C VAL A 246 -3.81 0.19 6.83
N THR A 247 -2.50 0.24 6.55
CA THR A 247 -1.58 -0.86 6.80
C THR A 247 -0.23 -0.36 7.30
N CYS A 248 0.43 -1.19 8.12
CA CYS A 248 1.82 -1.02 8.51
C CYS A 248 2.63 -2.18 7.92
N MET A 249 3.41 -1.90 6.89
CA MET A 249 4.34 -2.84 6.27
C MET A 249 5.66 -2.81 7.02
N VAL A 250 6.01 -3.92 7.65
CA VAL A 250 7.31 -4.11 8.32
C VAL A 250 8.26 -4.75 7.34
N ILE A 251 9.38 -4.11 7.03
CA ILE A 251 10.22 -4.44 5.88
C ILE A 251 11.67 -4.66 6.31
N GLY A 252 12.31 -5.67 5.71
CA GLY A 252 13.73 -5.96 5.90
C GLY A 252 14.19 -7.11 5.04
N TYR A 253 15.48 -7.43 5.12
CA TYR A 253 16.04 -8.61 4.45
C TYR A 253 15.67 -9.88 5.22
N PRO A 254 15.06 -10.90 4.57
CA PRO A 254 14.69 -12.13 5.24
C PRO A 254 15.91 -12.86 5.81
N ASN A 255 15.82 -13.30 7.06
CA ASN A 255 16.76 -14.22 7.69
C ASN A 255 16.18 -15.65 7.78
N VAL A 256 15.32 -15.99 6.82
CA VAL A 256 14.69 -17.29 6.67
C VAL A 256 14.55 -17.60 5.18
N LYS A 257 14.69 -18.86 4.81
CA LYS A 257 14.48 -19.34 3.45
C LYS A 257 13.38 -20.40 3.46
N PHE A 258 12.35 -20.17 2.68
CA PHE A 258 11.30 -21.15 2.45
C PHE A 258 11.65 -22.03 1.25
N ALA A 259 11.44 -23.33 1.38
CA ALA A 259 11.74 -24.31 0.32
C ALA A 259 10.51 -24.65 -0.55
N ARG A 260 9.30 -24.34 -0.07
CA ARG A 260 8.03 -24.76 -0.70
C ARG A 260 6.95 -23.72 -0.53
N THR A 261 5.94 -23.75 -1.40
CA THR A 261 4.66 -23.06 -1.21
C THR A 261 3.88 -23.70 -0.04
N VAL A 262 2.79 -23.08 0.36
CA VAL A 262 1.85 -23.65 1.36
C VAL A 262 0.50 -23.89 0.73
N PRO A 263 -0.27 -24.90 1.22
CA PRO A 263 -1.62 -25.12 0.76
C PRO A 263 -2.57 -24.00 1.19
N ARG A 264 -3.67 -23.87 0.48
CA ARG A 264 -4.81 -23.01 0.81
C ARG A 264 -6.09 -23.86 0.73
N LYS A 265 -7.15 -23.36 1.37
CA LYS A 265 -8.49 -23.89 1.15
C LYS A 265 -8.89 -23.68 -0.30
N ASP A 266 -9.73 -24.56 -0.82
CA ASP A 266 -10.29 -24.39 -2.14
C ASP A 266 -11.15 -23.12 -2.22
N ALA A 267 -11.17 -22.51 -3.39
CA ALA A 267 -11.98 -21.34 -3.64
C ALA A 267 -13.47 -21.74 -3.69
N ILE A 268 -14.32 -20.99 -3.00
CA ILE A 268 -15.77 -21.11 -3.14
C ILE A 268 -16.20 -20.22 -4.29
N ILE A 269 -16.61 -20.84 -5.41
CA ILE A 269 -16.96 -20.14 -6.65
C ILE A 269 -18.42 -20.41 -6.97
N SER A 270 -19.19 -19.38 -7.26
CA SER A 270 -20.55 -19.48 -7.77
C SER A 270 -20.62 -18.89 -9.18
N TRP A 271 -21.02 -19.71 -10.11
CA TRP A 271 -21.29 -19.30 -11.50
C TRP A 271 -22.78 -18.96 -11.64
N LYS A 272 -23.11 -17.79 -12.15
CA LYS A 272 -24.51 -17.32 -12.35
C LYS A 272 -24.69 -16.83 -13.77
#